data_e3b62c71595ef868f5a1a5c18258ecea
#
_entry.id   e3b62c71595ef868f5a1a5c18258ecea
#
_cell.length_a   1.000
_cell.length_b   1.000
_cell.length_c   1.000
_cell.angle_alpha   90.00
_cell.angle_beta   90.00
_cell.angle_gamma   90.00
#
_symmetry.space_group_name_H-M   'P 1'
#
loop_
_entity.id
_entity.type
_entity.pdbx_description
1 polymer ?
#
loop_
_entity_poly.entity_id
_entity_poly.type
_entity_poly.pdbx_seq_one_letter_code
_entity_poly.pdbx_strand_id
1 'polypeptide(L)'
;MFNWKDISMAGVIILAIIFSTCKKSTLQASINSPENKVSNYLNQDETSYELISQMTYTEFYEKSQVNWITFDEAYKKCKKNPRPIMVDVYTTWCGPCKLMSSQTFNNMQIAEYINDHYYAVKFDAESKDTVRFDKYVFVSTDISNPKAPHQFAASILDNQLAYPSIVFLNDQIQRLDVIKGFMNAQSFEPILSYYGTGDYQKTKWEEFKKDFKLSVKQ
;
A
#
# COMPACT_ATOMS: atom_id res chain seq x y z
N MET A 1 0.30 13.58 -16.10
CA MET A 1 -0.14 12.22 -15.71
C MET A 1 1.09 11.34 -15.80
N PHE A 2 1.56 10.82 -14.68
CA PHE A 2 2.76 10.00 -14.65
C PHE A 2 2.45 8.64 -15.30
N ASN A 3 3.14 8.31 -16.38
CA ASN A 3 3.02 7.03 -17.04
C ASN A 3 4.24 6.19 -16.65
N TRP A 4 4.07 5.32 -15.70
CA TRP A 4 5.17 4.50 -15.20
C TRP A 4 5.69 3.46 -16.20
N LYS A 5 5.08 3.35 -17.40
CA LYS A 5 5.64 2.64 -18.53
C LYS A 5 6.92 3.30 -19.08
N ASP A 6 7.11 4.59 -18.77
CA ASP A 6 8.23 5.38 -19.27
C ASP A 6 9.43 5.42 -18.30
N ILE A 7 9.41 4.60 -17.25
CA ILE A 7 10.55 4.48 -16.33
C ILE A 7 11.72 3.88 -17.11
N SER A 8 12.53 4.76 -17.64
CA SER A 8 13.84 4.40 -18.19
C SER A 8 14.73 3.91 -17.05
N MET A 9 15.31 2.74 -17.20
CA MET A 9 16.30 2.16 -16.30
C MET A 9 17.66 2.90 -16.34
N ALA A 10 17.66 4.19 -16.65
CA ALA A 10 18.85 5.03 -16.61
C ALA A 10 19.00 5.64 -15.23
N GLY A 11 19.79 5.05 -14.38
CA GLY A 11 20.16 5.71 -13.13
C GLY A 11 20.48 4.86 -11.93
N VAL A 12 20.99 3.65 -12.08
CA VAL A 12 21.79 3.05 -11.01
C VAL A 12 23.25 3.33 -11.30
N ILE A 13 23.68 4.55 -11.03
CA ILE A 13 25.10 4.85 -10.88
C ILE A 13 25.45 4.47 -9.45
N ILE A 14 26.23 3.41 -9.33
CA ILE A 14 26.95 3.03 -8.14
C ILE A 14 27.93 4.18 -7.80
N LEU A 15 27.64 4.94 -6.75
CA LEU A 15 28.63 5.75 -6.08
C LEU A 15 29.01 5.03 -4.79
N ALA A 16 30.04 4.21 -4.88
CA ALA A 16 30.86 3.87 -3.72
C ALA A 16 31.64 5.12 -3.33
N ILE A 17 31.82 5.33 -2.03
CA ILE A 17 32.91 6.07 -1.32
C ILE A 17 32.25 6.88 -0.19
N ILE A 18 32.63 6.79 1.00
CA ILE A 18 33.80 6.96 1.85
C ILE A 18 33.35 6.73 3.32
N PHE A 19 34.05 5.86 4.01
CA PHE A 19 34.06 5.82 5.46
C PHE A 19 34.64 7.14 6.00
N SER A 20 33.85 7.81 6.84
CA SER A 20 34.39 8.79 7.77
C SER A 20 33.82 8.52 9.15
N THR A 21 34.73 8.19 10.04
CA THR A 21 34.54 8.02 11.47
C THR A 21 33.99 9.30 12.09
N CYS A 22 32.87 9.24 12.77
CA CYS A 22 32.40 10.29 13.64
C CYS A 22 31.93 9.76 14.99
N LYS A 23 32.45 10.41 16.02
CA LYS A 23 32.34 10.17 17.46
C LYS A 23 30.89 10.06 17.94
N LYS A 24 30.68 9.18 18.93
CA LYS A 24 29.52 9.15 19.82
C LYS A 24 29.28 10.54 20.43
N SER A 25 28.13 11.11 20.15
CA SER A 25 27.52 12.14 20.97
C SER A 25 26.13 11.66 21.36
N THR A 26 25.96 11.39 22.62
CA THR A 26 24.67 11.23 23.31
C THR A 26 23.89 12.53 23.15
N LEU A 27 22.86 12.51 22.34
CA LEU A 27 21.84 13.54 22.28
C LEU A 27 20.48 12.91 22.58
N GLN A 28 19.92 13.40 23.65
CA GLN A 28 18.59 13.17 24.15
C GLN A 28 17.58 13.48 23.03
N ALA A 29 17.00 12.45 22.42
CA ALA A 29 16.01 12.60 21.37
C ALA A 29 14.71 13.09 21.99
N SER A 30 14.26 14.25 21.55
CA SER A 30 12.99 14.86 21.87
C SER A 30 11.82 13.98 21.37
N ILE A 31 10.77 13.98 22.18
CA ILE A 31 9.51 13.25 22.11
C ILE A 31 8.67 13.71 20.89
N ASN A 32 9.09 13.37 19.68
CA ASN A 32 8.31 13.59 18.45
C ASN A 32 8.55 12.45 17.45
N SER A 33 8.47 11.20 17.94
CA SER A 33 8.46 10.03 17.04
C SER A 33 7.05 9.79 16.49
N PRO A 34 6.92 9.20 15.29
CA PRO A 34 5.63 8.83 14.71
C PRO A 34 4.78 7.90 15.60
N GLU A 35 5.40 7.22 16.56
CA GLU A 35 4.74 6.35 17.55
C GLU A 35 3.71 7.09 18.42
N ASN A 36 3.93 8.38 18.70
CA ASN A 36 2.99 9.18 19.51
C ASN A 36 1.71 9.61 18.74
N LYS A 37 1.70 9.50 17.42
CA LYS A 37 0.45 9.73 16.64
C LYS A 37 -0.45 8.51 16.60
N VAL A 38 0.12 7.32 16.73
CA VAL A 38 -0.64 6.05 16.74
C VAL A 38 -1.45 5.91 18.05
N SER A 39 -0.92 6.40 19.18
CA SER A 39 -1.61 6.32 20.47
C SER A 39 -2.97 7.07 20.54
N ASN A 40 -3.13 8.11 19.72
CA ASN A 40 -4.40 8.87 19.66
C ASN A 40 -5.51 8.16 18.87
N TYR A 41 -5.19 7.11 18.12
CA TYR A 41 -6.18 6.27 17.42
C TYR A 41 -6.56 5.03 18.20
N LEU A 42 -5.89 4.73 19.33
CA LEU A 42 -6.01 3.48 20.09
C LEU A 42 -6.98 3.55 21.28
N ASN A 43 -7.76 4.60 21.43
CA ASN A 43 -8.72 4.74 22.53
C ASN A 43 -10.00 3.90 22.36
N GLN A 44 -10.00 2.88 21.50
CA GLN A 44 -11.09 1.91 21.41
C GLN A 44 -10.51 0.50 21.50
N ASP A 45 -10.43 0.01 22.75
CA ASP A 45 -10.14 -1.38 23.09
C ASP A 45 -8.66 -1.83 23.05
N GLU A 46 -7.94 -1.59 24.15
CA GLU A 46 -6.57 -2.09 24.38
C GLU A 46 -6.43 -3.61 24.16
N THR A 47 -7.48 -4.37 24.43
CA THR A 47 -7.53 -5.83 24.26
C THR A 47 -7.43 -6.24 22.79
N SER A 48 -8.03 -5.48 21.90
CA SER A 48 -7.97 -5.74 20.45
C SER A 48 -6.58 -5.50 19.89
N TYR A 49 -5.87 -4.47 20.38
CA TYR A 49 -4.54 -4.13 19.93
C TYR A 49 -3.48 -5.17 20.34
N GLU A 50 -3.53 -5.66 21.57
CA GLU A 50 -2.62 -6.72 22.04
C GLU A 50 -2.82 -8.01 21.24
N LEU A 51 -4.06 -8.43 21.00
CA LEU A 51 -4.36 -9.59 20.16
C LEU A 51 -3.84 -9.41 18.75
N ILE A 52 -4.05 -8.24 18.15
CA ILE A 52 -3.59 -7.91 16.79
C ILE A 52 -2.05 -7.91 16.70
N SER A 53 -1.37 -7.39 17.75
CA SER A 53 0.10 -7.34 17.76
C SER A 53 0.75 -8.73 17.83
N GLN A 54 0.06 -9.73 18.39
CA GLN A 54 0.54 -11.11 18.53
C GLN A 54 0.25 -11.97 17.30
N MET A 55 -0.68 -11.57 16.44
CA MET A 55 -0.99 -12.32 15.22
C MET A 55 0.12 -12.16 14.18
N THR A 56 0.46 -13.26 13.51
CA THR A 56 1.34 -13.20 12.36
C THR A 56 0.63 -12.53 11.18
N TYR A 57 1.41 -11.95 10.26
CA TYR A 57 0.82 -11.32 9.08
C TYR A 57 0.04 -12.32 8.22
N THR A 58 0.50 -13.59 8.20
CA THR A 58 -0.16 -14.69 7.50
C THR A 58 -1.57 -14.96 8.03
N GLU A 59 -1.76 -14.95 9.36
CA GLU A 59 -3.09 -15.14 9.96
C GLU A 59 -4.08 -14.01 9.61
N PHE A 60 -3.59 -12.77 9.47
CA PHE A 60 -4.43 -11.67 8.97
C PHE A 60 -4.83 -11.85 7.51
N TYR A 61 -3.91 -12.36 6.70
CA TYR A 61 -4.16 -12.60 5.28
C TYR A 61 -5.18 -13.71 5.06
N GLU A 62 -5.07 -14.82 5.77
CA GLU A 62 -5.99 -15.97 5.68
C GLU A 62 -7.42 -15.64 6.12
N LYS A 63 -7.61 -14.64 6.99
CA LYS A 63 -8.93 -14.19 7.44
C LYS A 63 -9.51 -13.05 6.62
N SER A 64 -8.78 -12.55 5.62
CA SER A 64 -9.22 -11.41 4.81
C SER A 64 -10.45 -11.78 3.97
N GLN A 65 -11.44 -10.89 3.97
CA GLN A 65 -12.60 -10.95 3.08
C GLN A 65 -12.26 -10.50 1.64
N VAL A 66 -11.12 -9.82 1.45
CA VAL A 66 -10.64 -9.36 0.14
C VAL A 66 -9.95 -10.50 -0.60
N ASN A 67 -10.30 -10.71 -1.87
CA ASN A 67 -9.70 -11.69 -2.76
C ASN A 67 -8.34 -11.20 -3.28
N TRP A 68 -7.32 -11.24 -2.43
CA TRP A 68 -5.98 -10.81 -2.77
C TRP A 68 -5.32 -11.73 -3.80
N ILE A 69 -4.67 -11.13 -4.79
CA ILE A 69 -3.90 -11.84 -5.82
C ILE A 69 -2.51 -11.22 -5.98
N THR A 70 -1.61 -11.91 -6.67
CA THR A 70 -0.31 -11.35 -7.02
C THR A 70 -0.44 -10.27 -8.10
N PHE A 71 0.58 -9.40 -8.22
CA PHE A 71 0.57 -8.38 -9.28
C PHE A 71 0.61 -9.00 -10.68
N ASP A 72 1.37 -10.07 -10.87
CA ASP A 72 1.45 -10.81 -12.14
C ASP A 72 0.08 -11.38 -12.55
N GLU A 73 -0.71 -11.87 -11.59
CA GLU A 73 -2.07 -12.34 -11.84
C GLU A 73 -3.01 -11.18 -12.18
N ALA A 74 -2.96 -10.09 -11.39
CA ALA A 74 -3.75 -8.89 -11.65
C ALA A 74 -3.46 -8.32 -13.04
N TYR A 75 -2.17 -8.25 -13.41
CA TYR A 75 -1.74 -7.81 -14.73
C TYR A 75 -2.35 -8.68 -15.85
N LYS A 76 -2.23 -10.01 -15.75
CA LYS A 76 -2.80 -10.94 -16.73
C LYS A 76 -4.32 -10.83 -16.83
N LYS A 77 -5.00 -10.73 -15.68
CA LYS A 77 -6.46 -10.57 -15.62
C LYS A 77 -6.89 -9.24 -16.25
N CYS A 78 -6.22 -8.14 -15.91
CA CYS A 78 -6.53 -6.81 -16.44
C CYS A 78 -6.33 -6.72 -17.95
N LYS A 79 -5.29 -7.38 -18.50
CA LYS A 79 -5.08 -7.46 -19.96
C LYS A 79 -6.20 -8.21 -20.69
N LYS A 80 -6.79 -9.21 -20.05
CA LYS A 80 -7.88 -10.03 -20.63
C LYS A 80 -9.26 -9.39 -20.40
N ASN A 81 -9.46 -8.86 -19.22
CA ASN A 81 -10.72 -8.23 -18.80
C ASN A 81 -10.36 -6.92 -18.06
N PRO A 82 -10.38 -5.77 -18.74
CA PRO A 82 -9.97 -4.49 -18.19
C PRO A 82 -10.75 -4.13 -16.92
N ARG A 83 -10.04 -3.92 -15.81
CA ARG A 83 -10.56 -3.52 -14.50
C ARG A 83 -9.46 -2.79 -13.74
N PRO A 84 -9.77 -1.75 -12.95
CA PRO A 84 -8.78 -1.10 -12.08
C PRO A 84 -8.06 -2.09 -11.17
N ILE A 85 -6.80 -1.78 -10.87
CA ILE A 85 -6.00 -2.55 -9.91
C ILE A 85 -5.76 -1.68 -8.67
N MET A 86 -5.98 -2.25 -7.49
CA MET A 86 -5.61 -1.66 -6.20
C MET A 86 -4.46 -2.47 -5.61
N VAL A 87 -3.36 -1.80 -5.28
CA VAL A 87 -2.18 -2.45 -4.67
C VAL A 87 -2.02 -1.95 -3.24
N ASP A 88 -2.17 -2.83 -2.26
CA ASP A 88 -1.77 -2.59 -0.87
C ASP A 88 -0.29 -2.94 -0.70
N VAL A 89 0.53 -1.91 -0.53
CA VAL A 89 1.98 -2.04 -0.32
C VAL A 89 2.28 -1.98 1.17
N TYR A 90 2.80 -3.08 1.69
CA TYR A 90 3.04 -3.26 3.12
C TYR A 90 4.43 -3.85 3.42
N THR A 91 4.76 -3.99 4.70
CA THR A 91 5.84 -4.83 5.21
C THR A 91 5.34 -5.66 6.40
N THR A 92 5.97 -6.81 6.67
CA THR A 92 5.53 -7.74 7.72
C THR A 92 5.62 -7.17 9.15
N TRP A 93 6.52 -6.21 9.36
CA TRP A 93 6.74 -5.53 10.65
C TRP A 93 5.89 -4.27 10.84
N CYS A 94 5.14 -3.85 9.83
CA CYS A 94 4.37 -2.60 9.84
C CYS A 94 3.10 -2.72 10.70
N GLY A 95 3.08 -2.13 11.88
CA GLY A 95 1.92 -2.10 12.78
C GLY A 95 0.67 -1.46 12.15
N PRO A 96 0.75 -0.24 11.57
CA PRO A 96 -0.39 0.37 10.88
C PRO A 96 -0.94 -0.46 9.69
N CYS A 97 -0.09 -1.28 9.04
CA CYS A 97 -0.56 -2.19 7.98
C CYS A 97 -1.43 -3.31 8.56
N LYS A 98 -1.06 -3.86 9.72
CA LYS A 98 -1.87 -4.85 10.44
C LYS A 98 -3.22 -4.27 10.85
N LEU A 99 -3.24 -3.03 11.36
CA LEU A 99 -4.48 -2.33 11.69
C LEU A 99 -5.36 -2.13 10.45
N MET A 100 -4.78 -1.73 9.31
CA MET A 100 -5.53 -1.58 8.07
C MET A 100 -6.10 -2.91 7.58
N SER A 101 -5.35 -4.00 7.70
CA SER A 101 -5.84 -5.34 7.37
C SER A 101 -7.02 -5.75 8.25
N SER A 102 -6.94 -5.55 9.56
CA SER A 102 -7.98 -5.99 10.51
C SER A 102 -9.21 -5.09 10.54
N GLN A 103 -9.04 -3.77 10.46
CA GLN A 103 -10.13 -2.82 10.66
C GLN A 103 -10.74 -2.29 9.37
N THR A 104 -9.95 -2.22 8.29
CA THR A 104 -10.40 -1.66 7.02
C THR A 104 -10.72 -2.77 6.01
N PHE A 105 -9.75 -3.62 5.70
CA PHE A 105 -9.95 -4.67 4.70
C PHE A 105 -10.83 -5.82 5.18
N ASN A 106 -10.96 -6.04 6.49
CA ASN A 106 -11.91 -7.00 7.07
C ASN A 106 -13.32 -6.41 7.31
N ASN A 107 -13.53 -5.13 7.04
CA ASN A 107 -14.88 -4.59 6.97
C ASN A 107 -15.58 -5.18 5.71
N MET A 108 -16.72 -5.83 5.93
CA MET A 108 -17.42 -6.59 4.87
C MET A 108 -17.79 -5.71 3.69
N GLN A 109 -18.31 -4.50 3.92
CA GLN A 109 -18.71 -3.58 2.84
C GLN A 109 -17.51 -3.11 2.01
N ILE A 110 -16.37 -2.83 2.67
CA ILE A 110 -15.11 -2.47 2.00
C ILE A 110 -14.60 -3.66 1.18
N ALA A 111 -14.60 -4.85 1.76
CA ALA A 111 -14.10 -6.05 1.09
C ALA A 111 -14.95 -6.41 -0.15
N GLU A 112 -16.26 -6.39 -0.02
CA GLU A 112 -17.21 -6.61 -1.13
C GLU A 112 -16.96 -5.58 -2.24
N TYR A 113 -16.87 -4.29 -1.88
CA TYR A 113 -16.61 -3.25 -2.86
C TYR A 113 -15.29 -3.46 -3.61
N ILE A 114 -14.21 -3.80 -2.88
CA ILE A 114 -12.91 -4.09 -3.50
C ILE A 114 -13.03 -5.28 -4.46
N ASN A 115 -13.65 -6.37 -4.03
CA ASN A 115 -13.81 -7.59 -4.84
C ASN A 115 -14.59 -7.35 -6.12
N ASP A 116 -15.60 -6.48 -6.08
CA ASP A 116 -16.46 -6.18 -7.21
C ASP A 116 -15.82 -5.21 -8.22
N HIS A 117 -15.00 -4.28 -7.75
CA HIS A 117 -14.50 -3.18 -8.59
C HIS A 117 -13.04 -3.27 -8.96
N TYR A 118 -12.22 -4.05 -8.23
CA TYR A 118 -10.78 -4.09 -8.40
C TYR A 118 -10.21 -5.50 -8.60
N TYR A 119 -9.06 -5.55 -9.21
CA TYR A 119 -8.10 -6.62 -8.96
C TYR A 119 -7.25 -6.19 -7.78
N ALA A 120 -7.47 -6.81 -6.62
CA ALA A 120 -6.81 -6.45 -5.37
C ALA A 120 -5.47 -7.17 -5.25
N VAL A 121 -4.39 -6.42 -5.15
CA VAL A 121 -3.03 -6.94 -5.00
C VAL A 121 -2.51 -6.65 -3.60
N LYS A 122 -1.99 -7.67 -2.93
CA LYS A 122 -1.24 -7.56 -1.69
C LYS A 122 0.24 -7.68 -2.01
N PHE A 123 1.04 -6.65 -1.71
CA PHE A 123 2.45 -6.65 -2.09
C PHE A 123 3.36 -6.30 -0.91
N ASP A 124 4.16 -7.28 -0.49
CA ASP A 124 5.22 -7.05 0.50
C ASP A 124 6.38 -6.28 -0.16
N ALA A 125 6.63 -5.07 0.33
CA ALA A 125 7.69 -4.20 -0.18
C ALA A 125 9.10 -4.75 0.02
N GLU A 126 9.26 -5.79 0.85
CA GLU A 126 10.53 -6.49 1.12
C GLU A 126 10.54 -7.91 0.51
N SER A 127 9.53 -8.26 -0.33
CA SER A 127 9.45 -9.56 -1.02
C SER A 127 10.71 -9.88 -1.80
N LYS A 128 11.00 -11.18 -1.90
CA LYS A 128 12.08 -11.74 -2.74
C LYS A 128 11.56 -12.30 -4.05
N ASP A 129 10.26 -12.26 -4.27
CA ASP A 129 9.63 -12.73 -5.50
C ASP A 129 10.01 -11.82 -6.67
N THR A 130 9.83 -12.34 -7.86
CA THR A 130 10.02 -11.54 -9.09
C THR A 130 8.68 -11.06 -9.58
N VAL A 131 8.55 -9.75 -9.83
CA VAL A 131 7.37 -9.14 -10.46
C VAL A 131 7.65 -8.84 -11.91
N ARG A 132 6.75 -9.26 -12.81
CA ARG A 132 6.84 -9.00 -14.25
C ARG A 132 5.71 -8.10 -14.71
N PHE A 133 6.09 -7.01 -15.34
CA PHE A 133 5.16 -6.04 -15.87
C PHE A 133 5.62 -5.56 -17.25
N ASP A 134 4.86 -5.90 -18.28
CA ASP A 134 5.22 -5.62 -19.68
C ASP A 134 6.62 -6.18 -20.01
N LYS A 135 7.55 -5.35 -20.45
CA LYS A 135 8.94 -5.71 -20.70
C LYS A 135 9.85 -5.62 -19.46
N TYR A 136 9.32 -5.13 -18.34
CA TYR A 136 10.10 -4.90 -17.12
C TYR A 136 10.06 -6.11 -16.19
N VAL A 137 11.20 -6.36 -15.54
CA VAL A 137 11.36 -7.36 -14.49
C VAL A 137 11.87 -6.65 -13.24
N PHE A 138 11.13 -6.76 -12.15
CA PHE A 138 11.48 -6.17 -10.87
C PHE A 138 11.86 -7.28 -9.90
N VAL A 139 12.93 -7.05 -9.15
CA VAL A 139 13.47 -7.99 -8.14
C VAL A 139 13.78 -7.24 -6.84
N SER A 140 14.11 -7.97 -5.79
CA SER A 140 14.66 -7.36 -4.57
C SER A 140 15.97 -6.63 -4.89
N THR A 141 16.20 -5.48 -4.28
CA THR A 141 17.46 -4.72 -4.45
C THR A 141 18.66 -5.43 -3.84
N ASP A 142 18.43 -6.28 -2.82
CA ASP A 142 19.44 -7.12 -2.19
C ASP A 142 18.79 -8.38 -1.63
N ILE A 143 19.07 -9.54 -2.23
CA ILE A 143 18.47 -10.82 -1.83
C ILE A 143 18.98 -11.31 -0.47
N SER A 144 20.18 -10.89 -0.07
CA SER A 144 20.80 -11.29 1.20
C SER A 144 20.28 -10.49 2.40
N ASN A 145 19.73 -9.29 2.16
CA ASN A 145 19.13 -8.46 3.18
C ASN A 145 17.62 -8.68 3.23
N PRO A 146 17.06 -9.28 4.30
CA PRO A 146 15.63 -9.54 4.40
C PRO A 146 14.76 -8.29 4.38
N LYS A 147 15.33 -7.10 4.71
CA LYS A 147 14.64 -5.81 4.71
C LYS A 147 14.95 -4.95 3.49
N ALA A 148 15.63 -5.50 2.49
CA ALA A 148 15.90 -4.75 1.26
C ALA A 148 14.59 -4.48 0.50
N PRO A 149 14.32 -3.24 0.09
CA PRO A 149 13.12 -2.91 -0.63
C PRO A 149 13.11 -3.58 -2.02
N HIS A 150 11.92 -3.98 -2.44
CA HIS A 150 11.71 -4.50 -3.77
C HIS A 150 11.65 -3.37 -4.81
N GLN A 151 12.27 -3.56 -5.97
CA GLN A 151 12.28 -2.58 -7.06
C GLN A 151 10.87 -2.18 -7.51
N PHE A 152 9.92 -3.11 -7.49
CA PHE A 152 8.52 -2.81 -7.82
C PHE A 152 7.90 -1.85 -6.82
N ALA A 153 8.06 -2.07 -5.50
CA ALA A 153 7.59 -1.14 -4.47
C ALA A 153 8.21 0.26 -4.65
N ALA A 154 9.53 0.31 -4.85
CA ALA A 154 10.24 1.57 -5.10
C ALA A 154 9.68 2.30 -6.33
N SER A 155 9.40 1.57 -7.40
CA SER A 155 8.86 2.10 -8.65
C SER A 155 7.45 2.66 -8.50
N ILE A 156 6.52 1.89 -7.89
CA ILE A 156 5.11 2.34 -7.78
C ILE A 156 4.90 3.40 -6.70
N LEU A 157 5.85 3.56 -5.77
CA LEU A 157 5.84 4.57 -4.70
C LEU A 157 6.77 5.77 -4.97
N ASP A 158 7.34 5.91 -6.17
CA ASP A 158 8.31 6.96 -6.53
C ASP A 158 9.50 7.05 -5.57
N ASN A 159 10.01 5.93 -5.10
CA ASN A 159 11.06 5.81 -4.07
C ASN A 159 10.70 6.44 -2.70
N GLN A 160 9.43 6.81 -2.50
CA GLN A 160 8.93 7.33 -1.22
C GLN A 160 8.31 6.19 -0.42
N LEU A 161 9.16 5.30 0.09
CA LEU A 161 8.76 4.10 0.80
C LEU A 161 8.10 4.46 2.13
N ALA A 162 6.78 4.39 2.19
CA ALA A 162 5.95 4.56 3.38
C ALA A 162 4.90 3.45 3.42
N TYR A 163 4.59 2.93 4.61
CA TYR A 163 3.67 1.80 4.76
C TYR A 163 2.65 2.04 5.88
N PRO A 164 1.38 1.63 5.67
CA PRO A 164 0.83 1.13 4.40
C PRO A 164 0.77 2.21 3.33
N SER A 165 0.80 1.80 2.07
CA SER A 165 0.47 2.68 0.93
C SER A 165 -0.45 1.96 -0.03
N ILE A 166 -1.54 2.61 -0.41
CA ILE A 166 -2.47 2.09 -1.42
C ILE A 166 -2.21 2.77 -2.74
N VAL A 167 -1.93 1.98 -3.77
CA VAL A 167 -1.71 2.47 -5.13
C VAL A 167 -2.88 2.09 -6.00
N PHE A 168 -3.47 3.08 -6.67
CA PHE A 168 -4.53 2.87 -7.65
C PHE A 168 -4.00 2.93 -9.06
N LEU A 169 -4.31 1.91 -9.86
CA LEU A 169 -4.02 1.85 -11.29
C LEU A 169 -5.35 1.74 -12.04
N ASN A 170 -5.44 2.42 -13.18
CA ASN A 170 -6.62 2.28 -14.05
C ASN A 170 -6.62 0.93 -14.81
N ASP A 171 -7.62 0.73 -15.62
CA ASP A 171 -7.80 -0.47 -16.46
C ASP A 171 -6.78 -0.58 -17.62
N GLN A 172 -6.00 0.49 -17.91
CA GLN A 172 -4.82 0.46 -18.77
C GLN A 172 -3.52 0.26 -17.98
N ILE A 173 -3.62 0.00 -16.66
CA ILE A 173 -2.50 -0.22 -15.75
C ILE A 173 -1.59 1.02 -15.63
N GLN A 174 -2.17 2.21 -15.78
CA GLN A 174 -1.51 3.48 -15.50
C GLN A 174 -1.77 3.88 -14.05
N ARG A 175 -0.74 4.31 -13.34
CA ARG A 175 -0.89 4.76 -11.97
C ARG A 175 -1.70 6.05 -11.90
N LEU A 176 -2.74 6.05 -11.09
CA LEU A 176 -3.61 7.18 -10.83
C LEU A 176 -3.15 7.97 -9.61
N ASP A 177 -2.97 7.26 -8.50
CA ASP A 177 -2.65 7.89 -7.22
C ASP A 177 -1.95 6.93 -6.24
N VAL A 178 -1.33 7.51 -5.20
CA VAL A 178 -0.70 6.81 -4.08
C VAL A 178 -1.18 7.43 -2.77
N ILE A 179 -1.99 6.70 -2.03
CA ILE A 179 -2.49 7.13 -0.72
C ILE A 179 -1.64 6.49 0.37
N LYS A 180 -1.00 7.31 1.20
CA LYS A 180 -0.06 6.86 2.24
C LYS A 180 -0.69 6.88 3.63
N GLY A 181 -0.36 5.88 4.42
CA GLY A 181 -0.74 5.77 5.82
C GLY A 181 -2.04 4.99 6.04
N PHE A 182 -2.31 4.74 7.32
CA PHE A 182 -3.52 4.05 7.76
C PHE A 182 -4.79 4.85 7.46
N MET A 183 -5.81 4.18 6.98
CA MET A 183 -7.17 4.71 6.84
C MET A 183 -8.16 3.71 7.43
N ASN A 184 -9.11 4.20 8.22
CA ASN A 184 -10.26 3.38 8.62
C ASN A 184 -11.24 3.19 7.45
N ALA A 185 -12.19 2.27 7.60
CA ALA A 185 -13.14 1.92 6.55
C ALA A 185 -13.92 3.13 6.00
N GLN A 186 -14.40 4.02 6.88
CA GLN A 186 -15.17 5.21 6.48
C GLN A 186 -14.35 6.23 5.69
N SER A 187 -13.09 6.43 6.06
CA SER A 187 -12.19 7.33 5.33
C SER A 187 -11.76 6.73 4.00
N PHE A 188 -11.71 5.41 3.90
CA PHE A 188 -11.26 4.70 2.72
C PHE A 188 -12.37 4.50 1.68
N GLU A 189 -13.63 4.34 2.09
CA GLU A 189 -14.78 4.11 1.21
C GLU A 189 -14.92 5.14 0.07
N PRO A 190 -14.91 6.46 0.34
CA PRO A 190 -15.04 7.44 -0.75
C PRO A 190 -13.86 7.40 -1.73
N ILE A 191 -12.66 7.10 -1.27
CA ILE A 191 -11.47 6.96 -2.12
C ILE A 191 -11.60 5.75 -3.04
N LEU A 192 -12.03 4.61 -2.48
CA LEU A 192 -12.31 3.41 -3.26
C LEU A 192 -13.36 3.68 -4.33
N SER A 193 -14.47 4.36 -3.97
CA SER A 193 -15.52 4.67 -4.92
C SER A 193 -15.01 5.58 -6.03
N TYR A 194 -14.29 6.64 -5.71
CA TYR A 194 -13.79 7.63 -6.67
C TYR A 194 -12.93 7.01 -7.77
N TYR A 195 -12.02 6.10 -7.41
CA TYR A 195 -11.18 5.42 -8.40
C TYR A 195 -11.87 4.21 -9.04
N GLY A 196 -12.70 3.47 -8.29
CA GLY A 196 -13.36 2.26 -8.76
C GLY A 196 -14.44 2.50 -9.80
N THR A 197 -15.23 3.57 -9.65
CA THR A 197 -16.26 3.98 -10.61
C THR A 197 -15.75 4.81 -11.78
N GLY A 198 -14.49 5.27 -11.71
CA GLY A 198 -13.91 6.16 -12.70
C GLY A 198 -14.35 7.62 -12.57
N ASP A 199 -14.93 8.02 -11.44
CA ASP A 199 -15.37 9.41 -11.21
C ASP A 199 -14.22 10.41 -11.20
N TYR A 200 -12.99 9.96 -10.94
CA TYR A 200 -11.76 10.77 -11.08
C TYR A 200 -11.57 11.37 -12.49
N GLN A 201 -12.24 10.80 -13.50
CA GLN A 201 -12.21 11.32 -14.88
C GLN A 201 -13.27 12.42 -15.12
N LYS A 202 -14.30 12.51 -14.28
CA LYS A 202 -15.48 13.35 -14.48
C LYS A 202 -15.53 14.54 -13.53
N THR A 203 -15.07 14.35 -12.29
CA THR A 203 -15.20 15.36 -11.24
C THR A 203 -13.94 15.42 -10.37
N LYS A 204 -13.68 16.56 -9.76
CA LYS A 204 -12.56 16.72 -8.82
C LYS A 204 -12.87 16.05 -7.49
N TRP A 205 -11.83 15.57 -6.81
CA TRP A 205 -11.96 14.91 -5.51
C TRP A 205 -12.80 15.68 -4.49
N GLU A 206 -12.58 17.00 -4.36
CA GLU A 206 -13.28 17.82 -3.37
C GLU A 206 -14.79 17.93 -3.63
N GLU A 207 -15.20 17.95 -4.90
CA GLU A 207 -16.60 17.94 -5.32
C GLU A 207 -17.21 16.58 -5.07
N PHE A 208 -16.54 15.51 -5.52
CA PHE A 208 -16.99 14.14 -5.31
C PHE A 208 -17.19 13.84 -3.82
N LYS A 209 -16.19 14.14 -2.99
CA LYS A 209 -16.21 13.89 -1.55
C LYS A 209 -17.35 14.60 -0.83
N LYS A 210 -17.70 15.82 -1.26
CA LYS A 210 -18.77 16.61 -0.65
C LYS A 210 -20.14 15.94 -0.80
N ASP A 211 -20.38 15.32 -1.95
CA ASP A 211 -21.66 14.74 -2.28
C ASP A 211 -21.71 13.22 -1.99
N PHE A 212 -20.56 12.62 -1.61
CA PHE A 212 -20.47 11.20 -1.33
C PHE A 212 -21.22 10.82 -0.05
N LYS A 213 -22.05 9.78 -0.14
CA LYS A 213 -22.79 9.22 1.00
C LYS A 213 -22.13 7.92 1.44
N LEU A 214 -21.62 7.92 2.66
CA LEU A 214 -21.03 6.72 3.27
C LEU A 214 -22.09 5.61 3.39
N SER A 215 -21.72 4.39 3.01
CA SER A 215 -22.48 3.18 3.25
C SER A 215 -21.93 2.38 4.45
N VAL A 216 -20.64 2.51 4.72
CA VAL A 216 -19.98 1.85 5.86
C VAL A 216 -20.49 2.42 7.18
N LYS A 217 -21.09 1.53 8.00
CA LYS A 217 -21.53 1.87 9.36
C LYS A 217 -20.35 1.84 10.32
N GLN A 218 -20.45 2.63 11.38
CA GLN A 218 -19.51 2.59 12.53
C GLN A 218 -19.59 1.25 13.26
#